data_010a05c9d27e750386a36d867dd56cad
#
_entry.id   010a05c9d27e750386a36d867dd56cad
#
_cell.length_a   1.000
_cell.length_b   1.000
_cell.length_c   1.000
_cell.angle_alpha   90.00
_cell.angle_beta   90.00
_cell.angle_gamma   90.00
#
_symmetry.space_group_name_H-M   'P 1'
#
loop_
_entity.id
_entity.type
_entity.pdbx_description
1 polymer ?
#
loop_
_entity_poly.entity_id
_entity_poly.type
_entity_poly.pdbx_seq_one_letter_code
_entity_poly.pdbx_strand_id
1 'polypeptide(L)'
;MTSLTWTEEDRKAVDIARILAADAVQSTGNGHPGTPVSLAPVAHLLYQKVMNTDPGDDKWIGRDRFVLSAGHASVLQYAQFYINGLGLELDDLKRLRKPNSLTPGHPEYGHTKYIECTTGPLGAGVSMAVGMAMASRYEHGLY
;
A
#
# COMPACT_ATOMS: atom_id res chain seq x y z
N MET A 1 -25.02 6.93 0.31
CA MET A 1 -23.68 6.91 -0.32
C MET A 1 -23.09 8.29 -0.09
N THR A 2 -22.05 8.39 0.73
CA THR A 2 -21.26 9.63 0.84
C THR A 2 -20.66 9.91 -0.52
N SER A 3 -20.88 11.09 -1.09
CA SER A 3 -20.27 11.47 -2.36
C SER A 3 -18.76 11.54 -2.16
N LEU A 4 -18.01 10.77 -2.95
CA LEU A 4 -16.55 10.83 -2.96
C LEU A 4 -16.15 12.17 -3.60
N THR A 5 -15.93 13.19 -2.77
CA THR A 5 -15.51 14.50 -3.23
C THR A 5 -13.98 14.51 -3.35
N TRP A 6 -13.47 14.94 -4.50
CA TRP A 6 -12.05 15.12 -4.76
C TRP A 6 -11.67 16.58 -4.54
N THR A 7 -10.76 16.84 -3.60
CA THR A 7 -10.35 18.18 -3.20
C THR A 7 -8.99 18.57 -3.80
N GLU A 8 -8.57 19.81 -3.56
CA GLU A 8 -7.23 20.27 -3.95
C GLU A 8 -6.14 19.62 -3.09
N GLU A 9 -6.43 19.32 -1.83
CA GLU A 9 -5.54 18.56 -0.95
C GLU A 9 -5.33 17.15 -1.46
N ASP A 10 -6.37 16.49 -1.96
CA ASP A 10 -6.26 15.16 -2.57
C ASP A 10 -5.33 15.19 -3.79
N ARG A 11 -5.41 16.24 -4.63
CA ARG A 11 -4.52 16.42 -5.78
C ARG A 11 -3.07 16.55 -5.34
N LYS A 12 -2.81 17.42 -4.35
CA LYS A 12 -1.46 17.62 -3.80
C LYS A 12 -0.90 16.33 -3.20
N ALA A 13 -1.71 15.58 -2.44
CA ALA A 13 -1.29 14.32 -1.86
C ALA A 13 -0.94 13.27 -2.93
N VAL A 14 -1.71 13.20 -4.01
CA VAL A 14 -1.40 12.33 -5.16
C VAL A 14 -0.11 12.73 -5.84
N ASP A 15 0.13 14.03 -6.06
CA ASP A 15 1.35 14.51 -6.70
C ASP A 15 2.57 14.27 -5.80
N ILE A 16 2.43 14.43 -4.49
CA ILE A 16 3.46 14.06 -3.51
C ILE A 16 3.73 12.56 -3.57
N ALA A 17 2.71 11.71 -3.61
CA ALA A 17 2.89 10.26 -3.71
C ALA A 17 3.65 9.85 -4.99
N ARG A 18 3.37 10.50 -6.11
CA ARG A 18 4.08 10.29 -7.38
C ARG A 18 5.55 10.66 -7.29
N ILE A 19 5.84 11.84 -6.72
CA ILE A 19 7.20 12.33 -6.54
C ILE A 19 7.98 11.43 -5.58
N LEU A 20 7.42 11.09 -4.42
CA LEU A 20 8.04 10.18 -3.46
C LEU A 20 8.38 8.84 -4.09
N ALA A 21 7.48 8.27 -4.90
CA ALA A 21 7.73 7.01 -5.58
C ALA A 21 8.84 7.13 -6.64
N ALA A 22 8.83 8.21 -7.43
CA ALA A 22 9.85 8.46 -8.45
C ALA A 22 11.24 8.68 -7.82
N ASP A 23 11.32 9.51 -6.77
CA ASP A 23 12.56 9.81 -6.06
C ASP A 23 13.15 8.58 -5.37
N ALA A 24 12.30 7.76 -4.72
CA ALA A 24 12.73 6.54 -4.08
C ALA A 24 13.33 5.54 -5.09
N VAL A 25 12.68 5.37 -6.24
CA VAL A 25 13.22 4.51 -7.32
C VAL A 25 14.49 5.10 -7.91
N GLN A 26 14.52 6.42 -8.17
CA GLN A 26 15.70 7.11 -8.68
C GLN A 26 16.90 6.97 -7.74
N SER A 27 16.69 7.13 -6.44
CA SER A 27 17.76 7.05 -5.43
C SER A 27 18.39 5.66 -5.33
N THR A 28 17.63 4.62 -5.61
CA THR A 28 18.13 3.24 -5.59
C THR A 28 18.72 2.80 -6.94
N GLY A 29 18.47 3.54 -8.01
CA GLY A 29 18.98 3.24 -9.37
C GLY A 29 18.32 2.03 -10.04
N ASN A 30 17.31 1.43 -9.41
CA ASN A 30 16.55 0.30 -9.96
C ASN A 30 15.14 0.24 -9.35
N GLY A 31 14.18 -0.33 -10.08
CA GLY A 31 12.81 -0.46 -9.62
C GLY A 31 11.79 -0.17 -10.72
N HIS A 32 10.54 0.01 -10.33
CA HIS A 32 9.40 0.14 -11.25
C HIS A 32 8.61 1.42 -10.93
N PRO A 33 8.93 2.56 -11.55
CA PRO A 33 8.25 3.82 -11.24
C PRO A 33 6.90 4.00 -11.96
N GLY A 34 6.70 3.34 -13.11
CA GLY A 34 5.54 3.58 -13.97
C GLY A 34 4.21 3.31 -13.29
N THR A 35 4.03 2.12 -12.74
CA THR A 35 2.81 1.73 -12.03
C THR A 35 2.54 2.61 -10.79
N PRO A 36 3.52 2.87 -9.91
CA PRO A 36 3.34 3.80 -8.80
C PRO A 36 2.86 5.19 -9.21
N VAL A 37 3.42 5.75 -10.27
CA VAL A 37 3.02 7.08 -10.76
C VAL A 37 1.61 7.06 -11.34
N SER A 38 1.27 6.05 -12.16
CA SER A 38 -0.04 5.98 -12.82
C SER A 38 -1.17 5.63 -11.86
N LEU A 39 -0.94 4.77 -10.87
CA LEU A 39 -1.95 4.32 -9.92
C LEU A 39 -2.00 5.14 -8.60
N ALA A 40 -1.18 6.17 -8.45
CA ALA A 40 -1.20 7.01 -7.26
C ALA A 40 -2.60 7.56 -6.92
N PRO A 41 -3.43 8.05 -7.89
CA PRO A 41 -4.78 8.51 -7.59
C PRO A 41 -5.68 7.39 -7.04
N VAL A 42 -5.58 6.18 -7.60
CA VAL A 42 -6.38 5.03 -7.15
C VAL A 42 -5.97 4.61 -5.75
N ALA A 43 -4.67 4.52 -5.49
CA ALA A 43 -4.16 4.18 -4.17
C ALA A 43 -4.58 5.23 -3.13
N HIS A 44 -4.44 6.52 -3.44
CA HIS A 44 -4.88 7.60 -2.57
C HIS A 44 -6.38 7.51 -2.26
N LEU A 45 -7.22 7.30 -3.29
CA LEU A 45 -8.66 7.13 -3.12
C LEU A 45 -8.98 5.99 -2.14
N LEU A 46 -8.33 4.84 -2.32
CA LEU A 46 -8.55 3.68 -1.46
C LEU A 46 -8.15 3.98 -0.02
N TYR A 47 -6.93 4.45 0.22
CA TYR A 47 -6.41 4.68 1.57
C TYR A 47 -7.08 5.86 2.30
N GLN A 48 -7.53 6.89 1.59
CA GLN A 48 -8.09 8.10 2.20
C GLN A 48 -9.62 8.14 2.26
N LYS A 49 -10.31 7.46 1.34
CA LYS A 49 -11.76 7.63 1.18
C LYS A 49 -12.56 6.34 1.33
N VAL A 50 -11.92 5.19 1.20
CA VAL A 50 -12.62 3.91 1.12
C VAL A 50 -12.25 2.99 2.27
N MET A 51 -10.96 2.79 2.53
CA MET A 51 -10.49 1.83 3.52
C MET A 51 -10.59 2.36 4.94
N ASN A 52 -11.00 1.48 5.85
CA ASN A 52 -10.90 1.70 7.29
C ASN A 52 -9.55 1.16 7.77
N THR A 53 -8.70 2.04 8.28
CA THR A 53 -7.40 1.70 8.84
C THR A 53 -7.22 2.42 10.17
N ASP A 54 -6.46 1.84 11.09
CA ASP A 54 -6.04 2.47 12.34
C ASP A 54 -4.51 2.59 12.33
N PRO A 55 -3.94 3.80 12.26
CA PRO A 55 -2.48 3.98 12.31
C PRO A 55 -1.84 3.48 13.62
N GLY A 56 -2.62 3.36 14.69
CA GLY A 56 -2.16 2.88 16.00
C GLY A 56 -2.19 1.37 16.16
N ASP A 57 -2.96 0.65 15.33
CA ASP A 57 -3.18 -0.80 15.49
C ASP A 57 -3.21 -1.52 14.13
N ASP A 58 -2.06 -2.04 13.72
CA ASP A 58 -1.93 -2.86 12.50
C ASP A 58 -2.57 -4.26 12.63
N LYS A 59 -3.04 -4.62 13.82
CA LYS A 59 -3.72 -5.89 14.12
C LYS A 59 -5.22 -5.74 14.33
N TRP A 60 -5.75 -4.52 14.32
CA TRP A 60 -7.19 -4.31 14.46
C TRP A 60 -7.99 -5.19 13.49
N ILE A 61 -8.87 -6.03 14.05
CA ILE A 61 -9.61 -7.02 13.27
C ILE A 61 -10.58 -6.40 12.27
N GLY A 62 -11.15 -5.23 12.61
CA GLY A 62 -12.11 -4.50 11.78
C GLY A 62 -11.50 -3.66 10.66
N ARG A 63 -10.17 -3.63 10.52
CA ARG A 63 -9.53 -2.87 9.44
C ARG A 63 -9.69 -3.56 8.08
N ASP A 64 -9.77 -2.76 7.05
CA ASP A 64 -9.69 -3.26 5.68
C ASP A 64 -8.28 -3.76 5.34
N ARG A 65 -8.20 -4.71 4.42
CA ARG A 65 -6.96 -5.35 4.00
C ARG A 65 -6.68 -5.07 2.54
N PHE A 66 -5.54 -4.45 2.28
CA PHE A 66 -5.10 -4.13 0.93
C PHE A 66 -4.06 -5.14 0.44
N VAL A 67 -4.31 -5.75 -0.70
CA VAL A 67 -3.37 -6.68 -1.35
C VAL A 67 -2.85 -6.07 -2.66
N LEU A 68 -1.56 -5.76 -2.71
CA LEU A 68 -0.91 -5.28 -3.92
C LEU A 68 -0.48 -6.46 -4.79
N SER A 69 -1.34 -6.90 -5.72
CA SER A 69 -1.03 -8.02 -6.62
C SER A 69 0.12 -7.72 -7.57
N ALA A 70 0.25 -6.47 -8.02
CA ALA A 70 1.40 -5.99 -8.77
C ALA A 70 2.57 -5.67 -7.81
N GLY A 71 3.12 -6.68 -7.15
CA GLY A 71 4.11 -6.52 -6.08
C GLY A 71 5.35 -5.72 -6.46
N HIS A 72 5.72 -5.70 -7.75
CA HIS A 72 6.80 -4.85 -8.27
C HIS A 72 6.55 -3.34 -8.06
N ALA A 73 5.30 -2.94 -7.87
CA ALA A 73 4.90 -1.56 -7.58
C ALA A 73 4.88 -1.23 -6.07
N SER A 74 5.62 -1.96 -5.25
CA SER A 74 5.63 -1.86 -3.78
C SER A 74 5.77 -0.42 -3.27
N VAL A 75 6.55 0.43 -3.93
CA VAL A 75 6.75 1.83 -3.54
C VAL A 75 5.44 2.64 -3.58
N LEU A 76 4.45 2.25 -4.40
CA LEU A 76 3.11 2.83 -4.36
C LEU A 76 2.47 2.66 -2.98
N GLN A 77 2.53 1.45 -2.46
CA GLN A 77 1.96 1.12 -1.15
C GLN A 77 2.76 1.78 -0.02
N TYR A 78 4.08 1.79 -0.10
CA TYR A 78 4.94 2.45 0.89
C TYR A 78 4.74 3.96 0.94
N ALA A 79 4.55 4.62 -0.20
CA ALA A 79 4.21 6.04 -0.23
C ALA A 79 2.86 6.31 0.47
N GLN A 80 1.86 5.44 0.27
CA GLN A 80 0.61 5.54 1.00
C GLN A 80 0.78 5.28 2.51
N PHE A 81 1.61 4.34 2.91
CA PHE A 81 1.88 4.10 4.33
C PHE A 81 2.50 5.33 5.00
N TYR A 82 3.46 5.96 4.36
CA TYR A 82 4.05 7.21 4.85
C TYR A 82 3.01 8.34 4.97
N ILE A 83 2.25 8.59 3.90
CA ILE A 83 1.25 9.69 3.85
C ILE A 83 0.14 9.49 4.89
N ASN A 84 -0.23 8.25 5.18
CA ASN A 84 -1.31 7.91 6.10
C ASN A 84 -0.83 7.57 7.52
N GLY A 85 0.45 7.71 7.83
CA GLY A 85 1.00 7.39 9.15
C GLY A 85 0.95 5.91 9.51
N LEU A 86 0.99 5.02 8.53
CA LEU A 86 0.91 3.57 8.71
C LEU A 86 2.30 2.93 8.94
N GLY A 87 3.07 3.52 9.85
CA GLY A 87 4.29 2.92 10.39
C GLY A 87 5.53 3.00 9.50
N LEU A 88 5.53 3.84 8.45
CA LEU A 88 6.72 4.19 7.68
C LEU A 88 7.01 5.68 7.78
N GLU A 89 8.30 6.00 7.81
CA GLU A 89 8.84 7.35 7.81
C GLU A 89 9.48 7.69 6.44
N LEU A 90 9.75 8.97 6.20
CA LEU A 90 10.38 9.41 4.95
C LEU A 90 11.74 8.74 4.71
N ASP A 91 12.49 8.48 5.77
CA ASP A 91 13.81 7.82 5.68
C ASP A 91 13.70 6.35 5.26
N ASP A 92 12.57 5.69 5.53
CA ASP A 92 12.31 4.34 5.02
C ASP A 92 12.13 4.36 3.50
N LEU A 93 11.47 5.36 2.95
CA LEU A 93 11.34 5.52 1.48
C LEU A 93 12.69 5.80 0.82
N LYS A 94 13.57 6.60 1.43
CA LYS A 94 14.94 6.84 0.96
C LYS A 94 15.81 5.59 0.98
N ARG A 95 15.42 4.60 1.76
CA ARG A 95 16.11 3.31 1.88
C ARG A 95 15.45 2.20 1.07
N LEU A 96 14.60 2.53 0.10
CA LEU A 96 13.96 1.54 -0.79
C LEU A 96 14.98 0.52 -1.32
N ARG A 97 14.69 -0.77 -1.16
CA ARG A 97 15.55 -1.90 -1.62
C ARG A 97 16.94 -1.97 -0.98
N LYS A 98 17.22 -1.19 0.05
CA LYS A 98 18.51 -1.31 0.77
C LYS A 98 18.46 -2.46 1.77
N PRO A 99 19.59 -3.09 2.11
CA PRO A 99 19.63 -4.11 3.16
C PRO A 99 19.05 -3.60 4.47
N ASN A 100 18.26 -4.43 5.14
CA ASN A 100 17.61 -4.13 6.43
C ASN A 100 16.69 -2.90 6.41
N SER A 101 16.13 -2.55 5.25
CA SER A 101 15.12 -1.49 5.16
C SER A 101 13.72 -2.07 5.32
N LEU A 102 12.78 -1.26 5.81
CA LEU A 102 11.37 -1.62 5.90
C LEU A 102 10.64 -1.53 4.54
N THR A 103 11.35 -1.19 3.47
CA THR A 103 10.80 -0.98 2.14
C THR A 103 11.47 -1.88 1.11
N PRO A 104 11.29 -3.21 1.18
CA PRO A 104 11.83 -4.15 0.21
C PRO A 104 11.24 -3.91 -1.19
N GLY A 105 11.87 -4.48 -2.21
CA GLY A 105 11.48 -4.30 -3.61
C GLY A 105 10.10 -4.86 -3.98
N HIS A 106 9.58 -5.75 -3.17
CA HIS A 106 8.23 -6.32 -3.24
C HIS A 106 7.67 -6.37 -1.83
N PRO A 107 6.32 -6.32 -1.64
CA PRO A 107 5.73 -6.45 -0.31
C PRO A 107 6.08 -7.80 0.30
N GLU A 108 6.50 -7.79 1.57
CA GLU A 108 6.82 -9.00 2.33
C GLU A 108 5.99 -9.04 3.63
N TYR A 109 5.17 -10.07 3.75
CA TYR A 109 4.35 -10.28 4.94
C TYR A 109 5.22 -10.46 6.18
N GLY A 110 4.86 -9.76 7.25
CA GLY A 110 5.59 -9.82 8.53
C GLY A 110 6.87 -8.98 8.57
N HIS A 111 7.30 -8.37 7.45
CA HIS A 111 8.45 -7.49 7.39
C HIS A 111 8.05 -6.01 7.54
N THR A 112 7.09 -5.57 6.76
CA THR A 112 6.52 -4.22 6.86
C THR A 112 5.11 -4.32 7.44
N LYS A 113 4.76 -3.43 8.39
CA LYS A 113 3.40 -3.37 8.93
C LYS A 113 2.37 -3.14 7.82
N TYR A 114 1.14 -3.60 8.02
CA TYR A 114 0.02 -3.49 7.07
C TYR A 114 0.23 -4.21 5.72
N ILE A 115 1.29 -4.98 5.56
CA ILE A 115 1.45 -5.87 4.41
C ILE A 115 0.74 -7.20 4.71
N GLU A 116 -0.29 -7.51 3.91
CA GLU A 116 -1.17 -8.67 4.14
C GLU A 116 -0.62 -9.98 3.59
N CYS A 117 0.18 -9.91 2.53
CA CYS A 117 0.81 -11.07 1.94
C CYS A 117 2.03 -10.68 1.11
N THR A 118 2.96 -11.61 0.98
CA THR A 118 4.11 -11.47 0.10
C THR A 118 3.67 -11.63 -1.34
N THR A 119 3.94 -10.63 -2.18
CA THR A 119 3.61 -10.63 -3.60
C THR A 119 4.85 -10.35 -4.44
N GLY A 120 4.78 -10.69 -5.72
CA GLY A 120 5.88 -10.59 -6.69
C GLY A 120 5.51 -11.36 -7.95
N PRO A 121 5.19 -12.67 -7.86
CA PRO A 121 4.60 -13.38 -8.99
C PRO A 121 3.28 -12.72 -9.41
N LEU A 122 3.20 -12.30 -10.67
CA LEU A 122 2.04 -11.55 -11.18
C LEU A 122 0.77 -12.41 -11.12
N GLY A 123 -0.30 -11.82 -10.58
CA GLY A 123 -1.59 -12.48 -10.40
C GLY A 123 -1.77 -13.21 -9.06
N ALA A 124 -0.69 -13.58 -8.35
CA ALA A 124 -0.79 -14.30 -7.08
C ALA A 124 -1.60 -13.52 -6.02
N GLY A 125 -1.40 -12.20 -5.94
CA GLY A 125 -2.12 -11.37 -4.99
C GLY A 125 -3.64 -11.36 -5.18
N VAL A 126 -4.13 -11.45 -6.41
CA VAL A 126 -5.57 -11.56 -6.70
C VAL A 126 -6.14 -12.82 -6.07
N SER A 127 -5.49 -13.97 -6.27
CA SER A 127 -5.94 -15.24 -5.69
C SER A 127 -5.88 -15.23 -4.16
N MET A 128 -4.84 -14.63 -3.59
CA MET A 128 -4.72 -14.47 -2.13
C MET A 128 -5.85 -13.59 -1.57
N ALA A 129 -6.14 -12.45 -2.22
CA ALA A 129 -7.22 -11.55 -1.82
C ALA A 129 -8.60 -12.23 -1.89
N VAL A 130 -8.84 -13.05 -2.92
CA VAL A 130 -10.07 -13.85 -3.03
C VAL A 130 -10.17 -14.83 -1.86
N GLY A 131 -9.08 -15.54 -1.53
CA GLY A 131 -9.06 -16.45 -0.39
C GLY A 131 -9.36 -15.75 0.94
N MET A 132 -8.75 -14.58 1.16
CA MET A 132 -9.02 -13.75 2.35
C MET A 132 -10.49 -13.31 2.41
N ALA A 133 -11.06 -12.86 1.30
CA ALA A 133 -12.47 -12.46 1.23
C ALA A 133 -13.43 -13.64 1.46
N MET A 134 -13.10 -14.83 0.97
CA MET A 134 -13.87 -16.04 1.24
C MET A 134 -13.82 -16.42 2.72
N ALA A 135 -12.63 -16.34 3.36
CA ALA A 135 -12.47 -16.61 4.78
C ALA A 135 -13.31 -15.63 5.62
N SER A 136 -13.24 -14.34 5.32
CA SER A 136 -14.01 -13.31 6.01
C SER A 136 -15.53 -13.54 5.91
N ARG A 137 -16.02 -13.94 4.73
CA ARG A 137 -17.43 -14.29 4.57
C ARG A 137 -17.83 -15.55 5.34
N TYR A 138 -16.95 -16.53 5.40
CA TYR A 138 -17.17 -17.75 6.17
C TYR A 138 -17.27 -17.43 7.66
N GLU A 139 -16.32 -16.66 8.19
CA GLU A 139 -16.30 -16.23 9.59
C GLU A 139 -17.57 -15.44 9.97
N HIS A 140 -17.99 -14.49 9.11
CA HIS A 140 -19.23 -13.73 9.31
C HIS A 140 -20.50 -14.63 9.35
N GLY A 141 -20.46 -15.77 8.70
CA GLY A 141 -21.55 -16.74 8.76
C GLY A 141 -21.56 -17.64 10.01
N LEU A 142 -20.49 -17.58 10.81
CA LEU A 142 -20.36 -18.34 12.07
C LEU A 142 -20.76 -17.51 13.30
N TYR A 143 -20.71 -16.19 13.23
CA TYR A 143 -21.00 -15.22 14.28
C TYR A 143 -22.10 -14.24 13.85
#